data_6d46f49ef62a14ba481c0d217ab1501d
#
_entry.id   6d46f49ef62a14ba481c0d217ab1501d
#
_cell.length_a   1.000
_cell.length_b   1.000
_cell.length_c   1.000
_cell.angle_alpha   90.00
_cell.angle_beta   90.00
_cell.angle_gamma   90.00
#
_symmetry.space_group_name_H-M   'P 1'
#
loop_
_entity.id
_entity.type
_entity.pdbx_description
1 polymer ?
#
loop_
_entity_poly.entity_id
_entity_poly.type
_entity_poly.pdbx_seq_one_letter_code
_entity_poly.pdbx_strand_id
1 'polypeptide(L)'
;MKKMIPAILAAMMLLMLCCPAMAVNEDVEGELVIYTSMYPFVIDMMNEAIHNEFPNLTPGIDGSFFFYGGTSTLITKIYGEMGDNRDQPLDTDMFMVAEPAFSLELKDYGYLHSFEVPDADTLLRFPYDEEGYWYPVRVLNMVLAYNPEMVDAWAAKGISIPHSYKDFAYDPALKGYISMSDPMTSGTAYAAVAALLGKYGEEYLDKLGENRVMRESGSTAIAKLQSGECAAIMILEESILKYINDEEAKGNTVTNLEVIYPDDGVILIPSTVMIVAEEYSKNVNTEAAEAVAQWLLSEDAQKLIMQGYMHSVLAGMDEYPAHSVDTNELVKQDMGIDWVYAYKNREEINNLWTIKVTQ
;
A
#
# COMPACT_ATOMS: atom_id res chain seq x y z
N MET A 1 47.09 -25.66 26.46
CA MET A 1 46.16 -24.60 26.05
C MET A 1 46.54 -23.83 24.77
N LYS A 2 47.46 -24.31 23.92
CA LYS A 2 47.90 -23.60 22.69
C LYS A 2 47.46 -24.24 21.35
N LYS A 3 46.60 -25.26 21.36
CA LYS A 3 46.17 -25.98 20.14
C LYS A 3 44.64 -25.87 19.81
N MET A 4 43.85 -25.15 20.61
CA MET A 4 42.40 -25.00 20.35
C MET A 4 42.02 -23.72 19.61
N ILE A 5 42.90 -22.72 19.55
CA ILE A 5 42.60 -21.42 18.91
C ILE A 5 42.51 -21.51 17.37
N PRO A 6 43.32 -22.29 16.63
CA PRO A 6 43.20 -22.38 15.18
C PRO A 6 41.95 -23.14 14.69
N ALA A 7 41.37 -24.04 15.50
CA ALA A 7 40.17 -24.78 15.12
C ALA A 7 38.89 -23.94 15.21
N ILE A 8 38.84 -22.99 16.15
CA ILE A 8 37.70 -22.08 16.32
C ILE A 8 37.71 -21.01 15.22
N LEU A 9 38.91 -20.49 14.81
CA LEU A 9 39.00 -19.56 13.68
C LEU A 9 38.62 -20.22 12.34
N ALA A 10 39.01 -21.49 12.14
CA ALA A 10 38.64 -22.23 10.94
C ALA A 10 37.14 -22.55 10.88
N ALA A 11 36.50 -22.82 12.03
CA ALA A 11 35.04 -23.02 12.10
C ALA A 11 34.24 -21.72 11.90
N MET A 12 34.76 -20.57 12.37
CA MET A 12 34.13 -19.26 12.06
C MET A 12 34.31 -18.85 10.59
N MET A 13 35.42 -19.19 9.94
CA MET A 13 35.58 -18.95 8.50
C MET A 13 34.73 -19.88 7.62
N LEU A 14 34.39 -21.10 8.10
CA LEU A 14 33.49 -22.00 7.36
C LEU A 14 32.03 -21.63 7.52
N LEU A 15 31.65 -20.93 8.59
CA LEU A 15 30.27 -20.43 8.79
C LEU A 15 29.97 -19.16 7.99
N MET A 16 30.99 -18.43 7.51
CA MET A 16 30.80 -17.28 6.58
C MET A 16 30.66 -17.70 5.11
N LEU A 17 30.81 -18.99 4.76
CA LEU A 17 30.69 -19.49 3.39
C LEU A 17 29.38 -20.17 3.05
N CYS A 18 28.37 -20.08 3.94
CA CYS A 18 27.02 -20.59 3.70
C CYS A 18 25.96 -19.49 3.76
N CYS A 19 26.27 -18.25 3.32
CA CYS A 19 25.23 -17.44 2.71
C CYS A 19 24.98 -18.06 1.33
N PRO A 20 23.76 -18.51 0.99
CA PRO A 20 23.46 -18.76 -0.41
C PRO A 20 23.78 -17.46 -1.14
N ALA A 21 24.71 -17.51 -2.10
CA ALA A 21 24.88 -16.43 -3.05
C ALA A 21 23.48 -16.23 -3.64
N MET A 22 22.87 -15.07 -3.43
CA MET A 22 21.66 -14.70 -4.19
C MET A 22 22.00 -14.96 -5.66
N ALA A 23 21.12 -15.67 -6.36
CA ALA A 23 21.27 -15.85 -7.79
C ALA A 23 21.09 -14.47 -8.42
N VAL A 24 22.18 -13.82 -8.78
CA VAL A 24 22.15 -12.52 -9.46
C VAL A 24 21.68 -12.76 -10.89
N ASN A 25 20.65 -12.05 -11.31
CA ASN A 25 20.08 -12.15 -12.66
C ASN A 25 20.86 -11.27 -13.65
N GLU A 26 22.05 -11.74 -14.06
CA GLU A 26 22.94 -11.01 -14.99
C GLU A 26 22.44 -11.02 -16.45
N ASP A 27 21.50 -11.90 -16.78
CA ASP A 27 20.96 -12.02 -18.15
C ASP A 27 19.89 -10.96 -18.46
N VAL A 28 19.33 -10.30 -17.44
CA VAL A 28 18.31 -9.25 -17.58
C VAL A 28 18.99 -7.91 -17.74
N GLU A 29 18.77 -7.24 -18.88
CA GLU A 29 19.45 -6.00 -19.24
C GLU A 29 18.48 -4.93 -19.81
N GLY A 30 18.95 -3.72 -20.01
CA GLY A 30 18.23 -2.62 -20.62
C GLY A 30 17.72 -1.60 -19.60
N GLU A 31 16.96 -0.63 -20.07
CA GLU A 31 16.37 0.43 -19.23
C GLU A 31 15.01 -0.03 -18.68
N LEU A 32 14.72 0.30 -17.42
CA LEU A 32 13.45 0.01 -16.77
C LEU A 32 12.92 1.25 -16.05
N VAL A 33 11.63 1.53 -16.25
CA VAL A 33 10.87 2.59 -15.58
C VAL A 33 9.65 2.01 -14.89
N ILE A 34 9.48 2.32 -13.59
CA ILE A 34 8.38 1.86 -12.76
C ILE A 34 7.65 3.07 -12.16
N TYR A 35 6.36 3.23 -12.46
CA TYR A 35 5.54 4.22 -11.76
C TYR A 35 4.96 3.63 -10.48
N THR A 36 5.18 4.29 -9.35
CA THR A 36 4.80 3.75 -8.04
C THR A 36 4.17 4.75 -7.11
N SER A 37 3.22 4.27 -6.29
CA SER A 37 2.66 5.01 -5.16
C SER A 37 3.27 4.61 -3.80
N MET A 38 4.39 3.89 -3.80
CA MET A 38 5.13 3.60 -2.56
C MET A 38 5.79 4.85 -2.00
N TYR A 39 6.01 4.86 -0.69
CA TYR A 39 6.73 5.97 -0.04
C TYR A 39 8.20 6.04 -0.47
N PRO A 40 8.79 7.25 -0.57
CA PRO A 40 10.18 7.43 -1.02
C PRO A 40 11.20 6.56 -0.29
N PHE A 41 11.09 6.39 1.03
CA PHE A 41 12.03 5.56 1.79
C PHE A 41 11.98 4.06 1.42
N VAL A 42 10.83 3.56 0.99
CA VAL A 42 10.69 2.18 0.46
C VAL A 42 11.29 2.11 -0.93
N ILE A 43 11.08 3.14 -1.74
CA ILE A 43 11.65 3.26 -3.08
C ILE A 43 13.18 3.20 -3.03
N ASP A 44 13.81 3.90 -2.07
CA ASP A 44 15.26 3.88 -1.91
C ASP A 44 15.79 2.46 -1.64
N MET A 45 15.14 1.70 -0.73
CA MET A 45 15.50 0.31 -0.44
C MET A 45 15.28 -0.61 -1.65
N MET A 46 14.14 -0.47 -2.32
CA MET A 46 13.80 -1.27 -3.51
C MET A 46 14.74 -0.96 -4.69
N ASN A 47 15.10 0.31 -4.88
CA ASN A 47 16.03 0.72 -5.93
C ASN A 47 17.41 0.07 -5.75
N GLU A 48 17.94 0.06 -4.52
CA GLU A 48 19.19 -0.64 -4.19
C GLU A 48 19.05 -2.15 -4.41
N ALA A 49 17.94 -2.75 -3.97
CA ALA A 49 17.73 -4.19 -4.09
C ALA A 49 17.59 -4.64 -5.56
N ILE A 50 16.84 -3.90 -6.39
CA ILE A 50 16.73 -4.18 -7.82
C ILE A 50 18.09 -4.06 -8.50
N HIS A 51 18.88 -3.03 -8.16
CA HIS A 51 20.22 -2.88 -8.73
C HIS A 51 21.16 -4.03 -8.35
N ASN A 52 21.04 -4.57 -7.13
CA ASN A 52 21.84 -5.70 -6.68
C ASN A 52 21.40 -7.03 -7.32
N GLU A 53 20.10 -7.24 -7.50
CA GLU A 53 19.53 -8.45 -8.09
C GLU A 53 19.69 -8.49 -9.61
N PHE A 54 19.58 -7.32 -10.26
CA PHE A 54 19.65 -7.13 -11.72
C PHE A 54 20.73 -6.12 -12.10
N PRO A 55 22.02 -6.46 -12.01
CA PRO A 55 23.12 -5.50 -12.13
C PRO A 55 23.28 -4.90 -13.53
N ASN A 56 22.68 -5.52 -14.55
CA ASN A 56 22.70 -5.05 -15.94
C ASN A 56 21.47 -4.22 -16.32
N LEU A 57 20.51 -4.07 -15.40
CA LEU A 57 19.41 -3.11 -15.59
C LEU A 57 19.89 -1.67 -15.37
N THR A 58 19.41 -0.78 -16.20
CA THR A 58 19.67 0.66 -16.11
C THR A 58 18.43 1.40 -15.62
N PRO A 59 18.53 2.22 -14.54
CA PRO A 59 17.45 3.09 -14.11
C PRO A 59 17.08 4.12 -15.17
N GLY A 60 15.79 4.19 -15.54
CA GLY A 60 15.30 5.10 -16.57
C GLY A 60 14.94 6.50 -16.08
N ILE A 61 15.03 6.80 -14.77
CA ILE A 61 14.66 8.10 -14.19
C ILE A 61 15.76 8.62 -13.27
N ASP A 62 16.61 9.49 -13.78
CA ASP A 62 17.62 10.25 -12.99
C ASP A 62 18.36 9.39 -11.92
N GLY A 63 18.70 8.14 -12.28
CA GLY A 63 19.40 7.19 -11.38
C GLY A 63 18.45 6.37 -10.48
N SER A 64 17.14 6.41 -10.70
CA SER A 64 16.13 5.57 -10.06
C SER A 64 15.35 4.75 -11.08
N PHE A 65 14.95 3.55 -10.72
CA PHE A 65 13.95 2.79 -11.48
C PHE A 65 12.54 3.36 -11.30
N PHE A 66 12.31 4.18 -10.27
CA PHE A 66 10.98 4.55 -9.84
C PHE A 66 10.66 6.03 -10.09
N PHE A 67 9.49 6.28 -10.67
CA PHE A 67 8.80 7.56 -10.61
C PHE A 67 7.73 7.49 -9.51
N TYR A 68 7.84 8.37 -8.51
CA TYR A 68 6.93 8.43 -7.38
C TYR A 68 5.80 9.42 -7.58
N GLY A 69 4.60 9.01 -7.21
CA GLY A 69 3.44 9.89 -7.08
C GLY A 69 2.34 9.24 -6.25
N GLY A 70 1.53 10.03 -5.58
CA GLY A 70 0.30 9.50 -4.97
C GLY A 70 -0.59 8.88 -6.06
N THR A 71 -1.41 7.87 -5.71
CA THR A 71 -2.21 7.09 -6.67
C THR A 71 -2.99 7.98 -7.65
N SER A 72 -3.72 9.00 -7.17
CA SER A 72 -4.48 9.91 -8.05
C SER A 72 -3.58 10.75 -8.96
N THR A 73 -2.39 11.15 -8.49
CA THR A 73 -1.40 11.87 -9.31
C THR A 73 -0.87 10.98 -10.43
N LEU A 74 -0.57 9.72 -10.13
CA LEU A 74 -0.12 8.75 -11.13
C LEU A 74 -1.21 8.47 -12.16
N ILE A 75 -2.45 8.24 -11.73
CA ILE A 75 -3.60 8.03 -12.63
C ILE A 75 -3.75 9.23 -13.57
N THR A 76 -3.67 10.46 -13.06
CA THR A 76 -3.75 11.67 -13.87
C THR A 76 -2.60 11.76 -14.88
N LYS A 77 -1.37 11.43 -14.44
CA LYS A 77 -0.19 11.40 -15.33
C LYS A 77 -0.37 10.36 -16.44
N ILE A 78 -0.77 9.14 -16.07
CA ILE A 78 -0.99 8.04 -17.01
C ILE A 78 -2.05 8.42 -18.04
N TYR A 79 -3.19 8.97 -17.62
CA TYR A 79 -4.20 9.46 -18.58
C TYR A 79 -3.68 10.56 -19.50
N GLY A 80 -2.86 11.46 -18.97
CA GLY A 80 -2.22 12.49 -19.78
C GLY A 80 -1.28 11.92 -20.86
N GLU A 81 -0.53 10.86 -20.53
CA GLU A 81 0.32 10.14 -21.48
C GLU A 81 -0.47 9.35 -22.51
N MET A 82 -1.54 8.66 -22.08
CA MET A 82 -2.44 7.92 -22.98
C MET A 82 -3.09 8.80 -24.05
N GLY A 83 -3.20 10.10 -23.80
CA GLY A 83 -3.87 11.05 -24.70
C GLY A 83 -5.39 10.89 -24.74
N ASP A 84 -6.05 11.80 -25.46
CA ASP A 84 -7.52 11.86 -25.50
C ASP A 84 -8.16 10.58 -26.08
N ASN A 85 -7.49 9.94 -27.04
CA ASN A 85 -7.97 8.70 -27.68
C ASN A 85 -7.52 7.44 -26.95
N ARG A 86 -6.68 7.58 -25.90
CA ARG A 86 -6.07 6.46 -25.16
C ARG A 86 -5.34 5.47 -26.09
N ASP A 87 -4.49 6.00 -26.97
CA ASP A 87 -3.74 5.24 -27.96
C ASP A 87 -2.24 5.59 -27.98
N GLN A 88 -1.79 6.43 -27.04
CA GLN A 88 -0.40 6.86 -26.99
C GLN A 88 0.42 6.00 -26.04
N PRO A 89 1.71 5.74 -26.36
CA PRO A 89 2.58 4.97 -25.47
C PRO A 89 3.00 5.76 -24.23
N LEU A 90 3.22 5.04 -23.16
CA LEU A 90 3.55 5.51 -21.82
C LEU A 90 5.07 5.65 -21.62
N ASP A 91 5.48 6.55 -20.73
CA ASP A 91 6.86 6.73 -20.29
C ASP A 91 7.24 5.75 -19.14
N THR A 92 6.64 4.55 -19.12
CA THR A 92 6.90 3.54 -18.09
C THR A 92 6.71 2.14 -18.65
N ASP A 93 7.42 1.16 -18.07
CA ASP A 93 7.32 -0.25 -18.43
C ASP A 93 6.41 -1.02 -17.47
N MET A 94 6.27 -0.55 -16.22
CA MET A 94 5.43 -1.19 -15.21
C MET A 94 4.87 -0.22 -14.19
N PHE A 95 3.84 -0.69 -13.52
CA PHE A 95 3.18 0.05 -12.44
C PHE A 95 3.20 -0.74 -11.14
N MET A 96 3.37 -0.03 -10.03
CA MET A 96 3.14 -0.52 -8.67
C MET A 96 2.21 0.47 -7.96
N VAL A 97 0.91 0.34 -8.18
CA VAL A 97 -0.09 1.33 -7.77
C VAL A 97 -1.09 0.70 -6.78
N ALA A 98 -1.49 1.47 -5.78
CA ALA A 98 -2.53 1.02 -4.85
C ALA A 98 -3.88 0.92 -5.56
N GLU A 99 -4.64 -0.11 -5.20
CA GLU A 99 -6.02 -0.43 -5.58
C GLU A 99 -6.21 -1.10 -6.94
N PRO A 100 -6.75 -2.35 -6.95
CA PRO A 100 -6.96 -3.15 -8.17
C PRO A 100 -7.96 -2.58 -9.18
N ALA A 101 -8.85 -1.65 -8.78
CA ALA A 101 -9.82 -1.05 -9.70
C ALA A 101 -9.16 -0.34 -10.88
N PHE A 102 -7.98 0.27 -10.66
CA PHE A 102 -7.21 0.88 -11.74
C PHE A 102 -6.53 -0.15 -12.64
N SER A 103 -6.13 -1.30 -12.09
CA SER A 103 -5.59 -2.41 -12.90
C SER A 103 -6.65 -2.98 -13.83
N LEU A 104 -7.88 -3.14 -13.36
CA LEU A 104 -9.02 -3.56 -14.19
C LEU A 104 -9.30 -2.56 -15.31
N GLU A 105 -9.18 -1.27 -15.03
CA GLU A 105 -9.37 -0.21 -16.03
C GLU A 105 -8.30 -0.26 -17.14
N LEU A 106 -7.02 -0.37 -16.77
CA LEU A 106 -5.92 -0.47 -17.74
C LEU A 106 -5.99 -1.76 -18.56
N LYS A 107 -6.43 -2.87 -17.94
CA LYS A 107 -6.71 -4.12 -18.64
C LYS A 107 -7.81 -3.94 -19.71
N ASP A 108 -8.93 -3.31 -19.34
CA ASP A 108 -10.05 -3.05 -20.26
C ASP A 108 -9.66 -2.14 -21.44
N TYR A 109 -8.68 -1.24 -21.23
CA TYR A 109 -8.12 -0.42 -22.31
C TYR A 109 -7.07 -1.15 -23.15
N GLY A 110 -6.65 -2.37 -22.77
CA GLY A 110 -5.64 -3.15 -23.47
C GLY A 110 -4.20 -2.67 -23.26
N TYR A 111 -3.94 -1.86 -22.22
CA TYR A 111 -2.60 -1.33 -21.95
C TYR A 111 -1.68 -2.29 -21.21
N LEU A 112 -2.19 -3.43 -20.75
CA LEU A 112 -1.41 -4.36 -19.93
C LEU A 112 -0.95 -5.57 -20.72
N HIS A 113 0.28 -5.98 -20.44
CA HIS A 113 0.86 -7.24 -20.82
C HIS A 113 0.54 -8.29 -19.75
N SER A 114 0.10 -9.48 -20.19
CA SER A 114 -0.11 -10.60 -19.26
C SER A 114 1.18 -11.40 -19.08
N PHE A 115 1.50 -11.76 -17.85
CA PHE A 115 2.67 -12.58 -17.52
C PHE A 115 2.30 -13.67 -16.52
N GLU A 116 3.11 -14.71 -16.45
CA GLU A 116 2.84 -15.86 -15.57
C GLU A 116 3.64 -15.72 -14.27
N VAL A 117 2.95 -15.92 -13.15
CA VAL A 117 3.58 -16.14 -11.84
C VAL A 117 3.37 -17.60 -11.48
N PRO A 118 4.45 -18.43 -11.44
CA PRO A 118 4.33 -19.84 -11.11
C PRO A 118 3.66 -20.04 -9.73
N ASP A 119 2.76 -21.01 -9.67
CA ASP A 119 2.07 -21.41 -8.44
C ASP A 119 1.31 -20.28 -7.72
N ALA A 120 0.85 -19.24 -8.45
CA ALA A 120 0.19 -18.05 -7.91
C ALA A 120 -0.94 -18.40 -6.92
N ASP A 121 -1.76 -19.43 -7.20
CA ASP A 121 -2.86 -19.90 -6.36
C ASP A 121 -2.43 -20.32 -4.95
N THR A 122 -1.21 -20.85 -4.80
CA THR A 122 -0.66 -21.29 -3.53
C THR A 122 0.35 -20.32 -2.94
N LEU A 123 0.96 -19.50 -3.79
CA LEU A 123 1.93 -18.50 -3.41
C LEU A 123 1.27 -17.27 -2.77
N LEU A 124 0.15 -16.83 -3.32
CA LEU A 124 -0.49 -15.59 -2.95
C LEU A 124 -1.69 -15.81 -2.00
N ARG A 125 -1.83 -14.97 -0.99
CA ARG A 125 -2.98 -14.98 -0.07
C ARG A 125 -4.08 -14.00 -0.46
N PHE A 126 -3.86 -13.18 -1.49
CA PHE A 126 -4.81 -12.19 -1.98
C PHE A 126 -5.17 -12.45 -3.44
N PRO A 127 -6.38 -12.02 -3.87
CA PRO A 127 -6.81 -12.17 -5.24
C PRO A 127 -5.86 -11.51 -6.25
N TYR A 128 -5.74 -12.10 -7.42
CA TYR A 128 -5.01 -11.61 -8.58
C TYR A 128 -5.86 -11.80 -9.85
N ASP A 129 -5.39 -11.30 -10.98
CA ASP A 129 -6.05 -11.52 -12.27
C ASP A 129 -5.70 -12.91 -12.82
N GLU A 130 -6.69 -13.80 -12.99
CA GLU A 130 -6.49 -15.16 -13.50
C GLU A 130 -5.93 -15.22 -14.93
N GLU A 131 -6.07 -14.12 -15.71
CA GLU A 131 -5.49 -13.97 -17.02
C GLU A 131 -4.06 -13.39 -16.98
N GLY A 132 -3.53 -13.09 -15.80
CA GLY A 132 -2.15 -12.69 -15.56
C GLY A 132 -1.83 -11.21 -15.83
N TYR A 133 -2.80 -10.33 -15.93
CA TYR A 133 -2.55 -8.90 -16.20
C TYR A 133 -2.10 -8.08 -14.99
N TRP A 134 -2.38 -8.55 -13.78
CA TRP A 134 -1.92 -7.94 -12.55
C TRP A 134 -1.86 -8.93 -11.39
N TYR A 135 -0.92 -8.68 -10.47
CA TYR A 135 -0.78 -9.44 -9.23
C TYR A 135 -0.66 -8.48 -8.04
N PRO A 136 -1.13 -8.87 -6.84
CA PRO A 136 -0.87 -8.09 -5.63
C PRO A 136 0.62 -8.17 -5.31
N VAL A 137 1.24 -7.05 -4.91
CA VAL A 137 2.66 -7.00 -4.56
C VAL A 137 2.88 -6.59 -3.11
N ARG A 138 1.91 -5.90 -2.52
CA ARG A 138 1.88 -5.50 -1.11
C ARG A 138 0.45 -5.27 -0.68
N VAL A 139 0.18 -5.31 0.61
CA VAL A 139 -1.15 -5.00 1.13
C VAL A 139 -1.06 -3.86 2.12
N LEU A 140 -1.93 -2.90 1.93
CA LEU A 140 -2.17 -1.75 2.78
C LEU A 140 -3.39 -2.05 3.65
N ASN A 141 -3.39 -1.59 4.90
CA ASN A 141 -4.51 -1.76 5.81
C ASN A 141 -5.05 -0.39 6.22
N MET A 142 -6.32 -0.12 5.97
CA MET A 142 -6.99 1.06 6.49
C MET A 142 -7.44 0.77 7.92
N VAL A 143 -7.03 1.61 8.85
CA VAL A 143 -7.32 1.45 10.27
C VAL A 143 -7.94 2.72 10.86
N LEU A 144 -8.40 2.65 12.10
CA LEU A 144 -8.64 3.83 12.91
C LEU A 144 -7.44 4.08 13.83
N ALA A 145 -7.27 5.32 14.26
CA ALA A 145 -6.28 5.67 15.27
C ALA A 145 -6.82 6.74 16.22
N TYR A 146 -6.30 6.76 17.45
CA TYR A 146 -6.67 7.70 18.49
C TYR A 146 -5.46 8.11 19.34
N ASN A 147 -5.64 9.12 20.18
CA ASN A 147 -4.66 9.55 21.17
C ASN A 147 -5.07 9.04 22.55
N PRO A 148 -4.36 8.03 23.13
CA PRO A 148 -4.68 7.49 24.46
C PRO A 148 -4.66 8.52 25.57
N GLU A 149 -3.78 9.53 25.49
CA GLU A 149 -3.67 10.59 26.50
C GLU A 149 -4.88 11.54 26.53
N MET A 150 -5.71 11.52 25.48
CA MET A 150 -6.87 12.40 25.36
C MET A 150 -8.21 11.71 25.69
N VAL A 151 -8.23 10.42 26.02
CA VAL A 151 -9.47 9.63 26.24
C VAL A 151 -10.34 10.26 27.33
N ASP A 152 -9.76 10.59 28.48
CA ASP A 152 -10.51 11.22 29.59
C ASP A 152 -11.04 12.61 29.22
N ALA A 153 -10.27 13.38 28.44
CA ALA A 153 -10.67 14.70 27.98
C ALA A 153 -11.84 14.63 26.98
N TRP A 154 -11.85 13.60 26.11
CA TRP A 154 -12.96 13.33 25.19
C TRP A 154 -14.18 12.82 25.95
N ALA A 155 -14.02 11.89 26.89
CA ALA A 155 -15.10 11.39 27.72
C ALA A 155 -15.79 12.52 28.53
N ALA A 156 -15.03 13.49 29.03
CA ALA A 156 -15.59 14.67 29.70
C ALA A 156 -16.43 15.56 28.79
N LYS A 157 -16.25 15.47 27.47
CA LYS A 157 -17.09 16.13 26.44
C LYS A 157 -18.24 15.25 25.97
N GLY A 158 -18.40 14.03 26.50
CA GLY A 158 -19.38 13.04 26.07
C GLY A 158 -19.03 12.34 24.77
N ILE A 159 -17.76 12.32 24.40
CA ILE A 159 -17.24 11.69 23.20
C ILE A 159 -16.53 10.38 23.58
N SER A 160 -16.95 9.27 22.98
CA SER A 160 -16.26 7.98 23.06
C SER A 160 -15.33 7.79 21.86
N ILE A 161 -14.21 7.12 22.06
CA ILE A 161 -13.35 6.72 20.94
C ILE A 161 -14.06 5.63 20.13
N PRO A 162 -14.19 5.75 18.79
CA PRO A 162 -14.84 4.75 17.97
C PRO A 162 -13.99 3.49 17.85
N HIS A 163 -14.61 2.31 18.00
CA HIS A 163 -13.96 1.01 17.82
C HIS A 163 -14.34 0.30 16.52
N SER A 164 -15.22 0.91 15.72
CA SER A 164 -15.66 0.39 14.43
C SER A 164 -15.75 1.51 13.40
N TYR A 165 -15.72 1.16 12.10
CA TYR A 165 -16.01 2.15 11.06
C TYR A 165 -17.43 2.68 11.17
N LYS A 166 -18.35 1.83 11.66
CA LYS A 166 -19.72 2.27 11.91
C LYS A 166 -19.76 3.34 12.99
N ASP A 167 -19.11 3.14 14.14
CA ASP A 167 -19.07 4.14 15.21
C ASP A 167 -18.42 5.44 14.71
N PHE A 168 -17.33 5.34 13.94
CA PHE A 168 -16.62 6.47 13.35
C PHE A 168 -17.54 7.39 12.54
N ALA A 169 -18.46 6.82 11.76
CA ALA A 169 -19.38 7.59 10.94
C ALA A 169 -20.71 7.94 11.64
N TYR A 170 -21.26 7.02 12.46
CA TYR A 170 -22.64 7.13 12.95
C TYR A 170 -22.78 7.79 14.33
N ASP A 171 -21.71 7.90 15.14
CA ASP A 171 -21.81 8.57 16.43
C ASP A 171 -21.88 10.10 16.24
N PRO A 172 -23.01 10.76 16.56
CA PRO A 172 -23.16 12.20 16.38
C PRO A 172 -22.30 13.02 17.35
N ALA A 173 -21.77 12.40 18.42
CA ALA A 173 -20.85 13.07 19.33
C ALA A 173 -19.49 13.36 18.68
N LEU A 174 -19.12 12.60 17.62
CA LEU A 174 -17.89 12.78 16.87
C LEU A 174 -17.93 13.93 15.86
N LYS A 175 -19.02 14.70 15.80
CA LYS A 175 -19.20 15.78 14.83
C LYS A 175 -18.11 16.83 14.89
N GLY A 176 -17.30 16.91 13.83
CA GLY A 176 -16.18 17.85 13.70
C GLY A 176 -14.91 17.39 14.44
N TYR A 177 -14.86 16.14 14.91
CA TYR A 177 -13.73 15.58 15.64
C TYR A 177 -13.14 14.31 15.00
N ILE A 178 -13.51 14.02 13.77
CA ILE A 178 -12.97 12.90 12.98
C ILE A 178 -12.32 13.39 11.70
N SER A 179 -11.31 12.66 11.22
CA SER A 179 -10.60 12.99 9.98
C SER A 179 -10.25 11.73 9.19
N MET A 180 -10.21 11.87 7.86
CA MET A 180 -9.71 10.88 6.91
C MET A 180 -9.14 11.56 5.67
N SER A 181 -8.44 10.81 4.82
CA SER A 181 -8.01 11.33 3.51
C SER A 181 -9.18 11.49 2.55
N ASP A 182 -9.06 12.45 1.62
CA ASP A 182 -10.07 12.68 0.59
C ASP A 182 -9.95 11.61 -0.53
N PRO A 183 -11.01 10.82 -0.81
CA PRO A 183 -11.00 9.81 -1.88
C PRO A 183 -10.80 10.42 -3.29
N MET A 184 -11.08 11.73 -3.47
CA MET A 184 -10.82 12.41 -4.73
C MET A 184 -9.33 12.56 -5.04
N THR A 185 -8.46 12.49 -4.00
CA THR A 185 -7.01 12.68 -4.13
C THR A 185 -6.19 11.49 -3.63
N SER A 186 -6.83 10.51 -2.97
CA SER A 186 -6.20 9.32 -2.40
C SER A 186 -6.89 8.05 -2.88
N GLY A 187 -6.19 7.20 -3.65
CA GLY A 187 -6.72 5.92 -4.12
C GLY A 187 -7.03 4.96 -2.99
N THR A 188 -6.26 4.97 -1.90
CA THR A 188 -6.55 4.12 -0.73
C THR A 188 -7.76 4.62 0.06
N ALA A 189 -7.98 5.93 0.14
CA ALA A 189 -9.22 6.47 0.69
C ALA A 189 -10.42 6.15 -0.22
N TYR A 190 -10.23 6.19 -1.54
CA TYR A 190 -11.25 5.74 -2.49
C TYR A 190 -11.62 4.26 -2.28
N ALA A 191 -10.62 3.39 -2.15
CA ALA A 191 -10.83 1.97 -1.86
C ALA A 191 -11.59 1.76 -0.54
N ALA A 192 -11.23 2.50 0.51
CA ALA A 192 -11.95 2.45 1.80
C ALA A 192 -13.40 2.91 1.66
N VAL A 193 -13.66 3.99 0.92
CA VAL A 193 -15.03 4.45 0.65
C VAL A 193 -15.82 3.40 -0.13
N ALA A 194 -15.23 2.75 -1.14
CA ALA A 194 -15.88 1.68 -1.89
C ALA A 194 -16.24 0.48 -1.00
N ALA A 195 -15.33 0.05 -0.09
CA ALA A 195 -15.59 -1.00 0.89
C ALA A 195 -16.76 -0.65 1.82
N LEU A 196 -16.75 0.57 2.36
CA LEU A 196 -17.75 1.06 3.32
C LEU A 196 -19.12 1.26 2.67
N LEU A 197 -19.17 1.71 1.41
CA LEU A 197 -20.37 1.72 0.60
C LEU A 197 -20.92 0.30 0.36
N GLY A 198 -20.07 -0.66 0.06
CA GLY A 198 -20.46 -2.06 -0.08
C GLY A 198 -21.07 -2.63 1.19
N LYS A 199 -20.52 -2.28 2.36
CA LYS A 199 -20.97 -2.79 3.66
C LYS A 199 -22.18 -2.06 4.25
N TYR A 200 -22.23 -0.74 4.15
CA TYR A 200 -23.21 0.10 4.85
C TYR A 200 -24.15 0.89 3.92
N GLY A 201 -23.89 0.83 2.61
CA GLY A 201 -24.64 1.62 1.64
C GLY A 201 -24.33 3.12 1.71
N GLU A 202 -25.09 3.91 0.95
CA GLU A 202 -24.88 5.36 0.84
C GLU A 202 -25.11 6.12 2.15
N GLU A 203 -25.88 5.56 3.09
CA GLU A 203 -26.13 6.15 4.40
C GLU A 203 -24.82 6.41 5.15
N TYR A 204 -23.78 5.58 4.93
CA TYR A 204 -22.47 5.80 5.54
C TYR A 204 -21.88 7.16 5.18
N LEU A 205 -21.99 7.57 3.92
CA LEU A 205 -21.52 8.87 3.45
C LEU A 205 -22.40 10.01 4.02
N ASP A 206 -23.73 9.82 4.12
CA ASP A 206 -24.60 10.79 4.76
C ASP A 206 -24.15 11.04 6.21
N LYS A 207 -23.80 9.98 6.95
CA LYS A 207 -23.33 10.07 8.33
C LYS A 207 -21.95 10.75 8.46
N LEU A 208 -21.01 10.45 7.56
CA LEU A 208 -19.73 11.16 7.50
C LEU A 208 -19.94 12.67 7.25
N GLY A 209 -20.85 13.05 6.35
CA GLY A 209 -21.19 14.42 6.05
C GLY A 209 -21.87 15.12 7.23
N GLU A 210 -22.86 14.46 7.88
CA GLU A 210 -23.51 14.95 9.11
C GLU A 210 -22.49 15.20 10.23
N ASN A 211 -21.49 14.33 10.33
CA ASN A 211 -20.38 14.44 11.29
C ASN A 211 -19.28 15.39 10.84
N ARG A 212 -19.37 15.99 9.67
CA ARG A 212 -18.39 16.96 9.15
C ARG A 212 -16.97 16.40 9.20
N VAL A 213 -16.78 15.21 8.66
CA VAL A 213 -15.45 14.58 8.62
C VAL A 213 -14.44 15.54 7.97
N MET A 214 -13.31 15.76 8.64
CA MET A 214 -12.21 16.56 8.07
C MET A 214 -11.47 15.75 7.03
N ARG A 215 -11.07 16.40 5.93
CA ARG A 215 -10.36 15.80 4.80
C ARG A 215 -8.93 16.29 4.80
N GLU A 216 -8.03 15.46 5.28
CA GLU A 216 -6.64 15.84 5.56
C GLU A 216 -5.65 14.86 4.95
N SER A 217 -4.42 15.31 4.74
CA SER A 217 -3.32 14.39 4.47
C SER A 217 -3.02 13.54 5.72
N GLY A 218 -2.44 12.35 5.54
CA GLY A 218 -2.11 11.47 6.67
C GLY A 218 -1.28 12.16 7.76
N SER A 219 -0.25 12.92 7.38
CA SER A 219 0.60 13.66 8.33
C SER A 219 -0.16 14.76 9.09
N THR A 220 -1.07 15.47 8.41
CA THR A 220 -1.92 16.49 9.05
C THR A 220 -2.91 15.83 10.01
N ALA A 221 -3.52 14.71 9.61
CA ALA A 221 -4.44 13.97 10.45
C ALA A 221 -3.76 13.46 11.75
N ILE A 222 -2.54 12.90 11.65
CA ILE A 222 -1.74 12.49 12.81
C ILE A 222 -1.47 13.68 13.74
N ALA A 223 -1.02 14.82 13.21
CA ALA A 223 -0.75 16.01 14.01
C ALA A 223 -2.00 16.52 14.74
N LYS A 224 -3.16 16.53 14.07
CA LYS A 224 -4.44 16.91 14.69
C LYS A 224 -4.91 15.92 15.74
N LEU A 225 -4.65 14.63 15.54
CA LEU A 225 -4.95 13.61 16.54
C LEU A 225 -4.10 13.81 17.80
N GLN A 226 -2.80 14.00 17.63
CA GLN A 226 -1.87 14.23 18.76
C GLN A 226 -2.15 15.52 19.53
N SER A 227 -2.55 16.58 18.82
CA SER A 227 -2.92 17.87 19.46
C SER A 227 -4.27 17.84 20.14
N GLY A 228 -5.09 16.81 19.94
CA GLY A 228 -6.45 16.71 20.46
C GLY A 228 -7.47 17.58 19.71
N GLU A 229 -7.21 17.89 18.43
CA GLU A 229 -8.20 18.47 17.53
C GLU A 229 -9.14 17.41 16.96
N CYS A 230 -8.65 16.16 16.78
CA CYS A 230 -9.44 15.00 16.42
C CYS A 230 -9.55 14.02 17.59
N ALA A 231 -10.69 13.35 17.73
CA ALA A 231 -10.87 12.22 18.64
C ALA A 231 -10.40 10.90 17.99
N ALA A 232 -10.62 10.78 16.68
CA ALA A 232 -10.17 9.64 15.89
C ALA A 232 -9.89 10.04 14.44
N ILE A 233 -9.02 9.27 13.78
CA ILE A 233 -8.74 9.39 12.35
C ILE A 233 -8.84 8.03 11.67
N MET A 234 -9.27 8.00 10.39
CA MET A 234 -9.18 6.84 9.51
C MET A 234 -7.96 7.04 8.62
N ILE A 235 -7.00 6.12 8.69
CA ILE A 235 -5.67 6.29 8.09
C ILE A 235 -5.08 4.94 7.71
N LEU A 236 -4.09 4.94 6.81
CA LEU A 236 -3.29 3.75 6.52
C LEU A 236 -2.40 3.39 7.72
N GLU A 237 -2.40 2.11 8.07
CA GLU A 237 -1.62 1.54 9.17
C GLU A 237 -0.13 1.88 9.04
N GLU A 238 0.46 1.71 7.85
CA GLU A 238 1.88 2.00 7.63
C GLU A 238 2.28 3.44 7.96
N SER A 239 1.35 4.40 7.85
CA SER A 239 1.61 5.80 8.23
C SER A 239 1.82 5.95 9.73
N ILE A 240 1.05 5.20 10.53
CA ILE A 240 1.16 5.17 11.98
C ILE A 240 2.41 4.41 12.41
N LEU A 241 2.62 3.22 11.85
CA LEU A 241 3.76 2.37 12.18
C LEU A 241 5.07 3.07 11.85
N LYS A 242 5.14 3.72 10.68
CA LYS A 242 6.30 4.54 10.31
C LYS A 242 6.56 5.65 11.32
N TYR A 243 5.52 6.39 11.72
CA TYR A 243 5.68 7.45 12.70
C TYR A 243 6.24 6.92 14.04
N ILE A 244 5.68 5.80 14.54
CA ILE A 244 6.14 5.18 15.79
C ILE A 244 7.62 4.78 15.68
N ASN A 245 7.98 4.05 14.62
CA ASN A 245 9.36 3.60 14.41
C ASN A 245 10.35 4.75 14.22
N ASP A 246 9.97 5.82 13.51
CA ASP A 246 10.79 7.02 13.32
C ASP A 246 11.08 7.73 14.67
N GLU A 247 10.10 7.77 15.59
CA GLU A 247 10.28 8.36 16.91
C GLU A 247 11.11 7.45 17.83
N GLU A 248 10.88 6.14 17.80
CA GLU A 248 11.71 5.18 18.56
C GLU A 248 13.18 5.19 18.11
N ALA A 249 13.43 5.33 16.81
CA ALA A 249 14.80 5.48 16.28
C ALA A 249 15.51 6.74 16.79
N LYS A 250 14.76 7.79 17.18
CA LYS A 250 15.28 9.00 17.85
C LYS A 250 15.39 8.85 19.37
N GLY A 251 14.99 7.69 19.92
CA GLY A 251 14.99 7.42 21.37
C GLY A 251 13.74 7.93 22.09
N ASN A 252 12.69 8.33 21.37
CA ASN A 252 11.41 8.74 21.93
C ASN A 252 10.49 7.53 22.11
N THR A 253 9.55 7.62 23.06
CA THR A 253 8.44 6.68 23.19
C THR A 253 7.16 7.39 22.76
N VAL A 254 6.41 6.81 21.84
CA VAL A 254 5.13 7.35 21.37
C VAL A 254 4.02 6.85 22.30
N THR A 255 3.39 7.77 23.04
CA THR A 255 2.29 7.47 23.99
C THR A 255 0.97 8.12 23.57
N ASN A 256 1.02 8.99 22.57
CA ASN A 256 -0.10 9.81 22.11
C ASN A 256 -0.65 9.41 20.74
N LEU A 257 -0.39 8.16 20.33
CA LEU A 257 -0.86 7.61 19.07
C LEU A 257 -0.97 6.08 19.17
N GLU A 258 -2.16 5.54 18.95
CA GLU A 258 -2.43 4.10 18.99
C GLU A 258 -3.40 3.71 17.87
N VAL A 259 -3.15 2.52 17.29
CA VAL A 259 -3.96 1.92 16.22
C VAL A 259 -5.17 1.20 16.82
N ILE A 260 -6.32 1.33 16.17
CA ILE A 260 -7.51 0.52 16.40
C ILE A 260 -7.77 -0.29 15.13
N TYR A 261 -7.75 -1.62 15.25
CA TYR A 261 -8.27 -2.52 14.23
C TYR A 261 -9.78 -2.63 14.43
N PRO A 262 -10.61 -2.16 13.48
CA PRO A 262 -12.04 -2.00 13.73
C PRO A 262 -12.77 -3.32 13.97
N ASP A 263 -13.65 -3.36 14.98
CA ASP A 263 -14.42 -4.55 15.38
C ASP A 263 -15.38 -5.07 14.28
N ASP A 264 -15.74 -4.21 13.36
CA ASP A 264 -16.61 -4.52 12.22
C ASP A 264 -15.85 -5.01 10.98
N GLY A 265 -14.57 -5.31 11.12
CA GLY A 265 -13.67 -5.86 10.10
C GLY A 265 -12.60 -4.86 9.66
N VAL A 266 -11.63 -5.33 8.91
CA VAL A 266 -10.54 -4.49 8.36
C VAL A 266 -10.75 -4.26 6.87
N ILE A 267 -10.12 -3.23 6.33
CA ILE A 267 -10.14 -2.92 4.89
C ILE A 267 -8.73 -3.14 4.36
N LEU A 268 -8.51 -4.28 3.73
CA LEU A 268 -7.25 -4.63 3.11
C LEU A 268 -7.25 -4.19 1.64
N ILE A 269 -6.23 -3.43 1.26
CA ILE A 269 -6.12 -2.83 -0.06
C ILE A 269 -4.86 -3.37 -0.73
N PRO A 270 -4.96 -4.36 -1.62
CA PRO A 270 -3.84 -4.81 -2.40
C PRO A 270 -3.31 -3.68 -3.30
N SER A 271 -2.01 -3.47 -3.29
CA SER A 271 -1.33 -2.70 -4.33
C SER A 271 -0.84 -3.67 -5.37
N THR A 272 -1.07 -3.36 -6.63
CA THR A 272 -0.84 -4.27 -7.75
C THR A 272 0.44 -3.94 -8.49
N VAL A 273 1.11 -4.97 -9.00
CA VAL A 273 2.12 -4.87 -10.05
C VAL A 273 1.47 -5.19 -11.39
N MET A 274 1.75 -4.38 -12.38
CA MET A 274 1.26 -4.48 -13.76
C MET A 274 2.40 -4.17 -14.72
N ILE A 275 2.41 -4.83 -15.87
CA ILE A 275 3.38 -4.59 -16.94
C ILE A 275 2.66 -3.92 -18.10
N VAL A 276 3.26 -2.90 -18.68
CA VAL A 276 2.73 -2.21 -19.86
C VAL A 276 2.94 -3.10 -21.09
N ALA A 277 1.92 -3.22 -21.94
CA ALA A 277 2.02 -3.95 -23.19
C ALA A 277 3.08 -3.32 -24.10
N GLU A 278 3.82 -4.14 -24.85
CA GLU A 278 4.97 -3.74 -25.66
C GLU A 278 4.65 -2.57 -26.59
N GLU A 279 3.49 -2.61 -27.25
CA GLU A 279 3.04 -1.54 -28.15
C GLU A 279 2.74 -0.21 -27.45
N TYR A 280 2.58 -0.22 -26.13
CA TYR A 280 2.28 0.97 -25.32
C TYR A 280 3.41 1.37 -24.38
N SER A 281 4.55 0.67 -24.34
CA SER A 281 5.76 1.11 -23.64
C SER A 281 6.73 1.80 -24.62
N LYS A 282 7.25 2.96 -24.23
CA LYS A 282 8.28 3.65 -25.04
C LYS A 282 9.64 2.96 -24.96
N ASN A 283 9.93 2.26 -23.85
CA ASN A 283 11.21 1.57 -23.65
C ASN A 283 11.20 0.15 -24.21
N VAL A 284 10.02 -0.48 -24.32
CA VAL A 284 9.83 -1.83 -24.88
C VAL A 284 10.70 -2.88 -24.16
N ASN A 285 10.69 -2.88 -22.82
CA ASN A 285 11.50 -3.82 -22.02
C ASN A 285 10.62 -4.76 -21.17
N THR A 286 9.74 -5.50 -21.84
CA THR A 286 8.80 -6.43 -21.20
C THR A 286 9.50 -7.55 -20.44
N GLU A 287 10.63 -8.08 -20.96
CA GLU A 287 11.40 -9.16 -20.32
C GLU A 287 11.94 -8.72 -18.95
N ALA A 288 12.51 -7.51 -18.87
CA ALA A 288 12.99 -6.96 -17.59
C ALA A 288 11.84 -6.67 -16.62
N ALA A 289 10.72 -6.16 -17.16
CA ALA A 289 9.53 -5.89 -16.35
C ALA A 289 8.96 -7.19 -15.75
N GLU A 290 8.89 -8.30 -16.53
CA GLU A 290 8.47 -9.61 -16.02
C GLU A 290 9.44 -10.15 -14.94
N ALA A 291 10.74 -10.08 -15.17
CA ALA A 291 11.74 -10.56 -14.23
C ALA A 291 11.64 -9.80 -12.89
N VAL A 292 11.53 -8.46 -12.94
CA VAL A 292 11.36 -7.64 -11.74
C VAL A 292 9.99 -7.88 -11.07
N ALA A 293 8.91 -8.04 -11.83
CA ALA A 293 7.59 -8.35 -11.28
C ALA A 293 7.58 -9.69 -10.53
N GLN A 294 8.23 -10.73 -11.08
CA GLN A 294 8.38 -12.03 -10.42
C GLN A 294 9.27 -11.93 -9.17
N TRP A 295 10.38 -11.18 -9.25
CA TRP A 295 11.25 -10.95 -8.09
C TRP A 295 10.53 -10.22 -6.95
N LEU A 296 9.65 -9.26 -7.25
CA LEU A 296 8.85 -8.56 -6.25
C LEU A 296 7.97 -9.51 -5.42
N LEU A 297 7.64 -10.68 -5.95
CA LEU A 297 6.91 -11.75 -5.27
C LEU A 297 7.83 -12.78 -4.59
N SER A 298 9.13 -12.54 -4.54
CA SER A 298 10.07 -13.35 -3.76
C SER A 298 10.00 -13.02 -2.28
N GLU A 299 10.44 -13.96 -1.43
CA GLU A 299 10.52 -13.75 0.02
C GLU A 299 11.41 -12.55 0.39
N ASP A 300 12.53 -12.36 -0.32
CA ASP A 300 13.46 -11.27 -0.05
C ASP A 300 12.85 -9.89 -0.36
N ALA A 301 12.20 -9.73 -1.51
CA ALA A 301 11.50 -8.50 -1.85
C ALA A 301 10.32 -8.23 -0.90
N GLN A 302 9.59 -9.27 -0.48
CA GLN A 302 8.50 -9.13 0.47
C GLN A 302 8.98 -8.74 1.87
N LYS A 303 10.18 -9.17 2.30
CA LYS A 303 10.82 -8.67 3.53
C LYS A 303 11.15 -7.17 3.46
N LEU A 304 11.57 -6.65 2.29
CA LEU A 304 11.77 -5.21 2.10
C LEU A 304 10.44 -4.44 2.19
N ILE A 305 9.37 -4.99 1.61
CA ILE A 305 8.02 -4.41 1.71
C ILE A 305 7.58 -4.29 3.17
N MET A 306 7.84 -5.33 3.98
CA MET A 306 7.52 -5.27 5.42
C MET A 306 8.38 -4.28 6.19
N GLN A 307 9.62 -4.03 5.78
CA GLN A 307 10.41 -2.91 6.34
C GLN A 307 9.77 -1.54 5.99
N GLY A 308 8.97 -1.50 4.93
CA GLY A 308 8.11 -0.38 4.57
C GLY A 308 6.81 -0.31 5.38
N TYR A 309 6.64 -1.13 6.41
CA TYR A 309 5.46 -1.24 7.27
C TYR A 309 4.18 -1.70 6.56
N MET A 310 4.31 -2.40 5.45
CA MET A 310 3.22 -2.96 4.67
C MET A 310 3.19 -4.48 4.80
N HIS A 311 2.02 -5.09 4.59
CA HIS A 311 1.87 -6.53 4.71
C HIS A 311 2.29 -7.26 3.44
N SER A 312 2.92 -8.44 3.64
CA SER A 312 3.29 -9.35 2.55
C SER A 312 2.06 -9.98 1.90
N VAL A 313 2.16 -10.23 0.60
CA VAL A 313 1.15 -10.96 -0.17
C VAL A 313 1.36 -12.48 -0.16
N LEU A 314 2.50 -12.96 0.34
CA LEU A 314 2.85 -14.38 0.30
C LEU A 314 2.11 -15.19 1.37
N ALA A 315 1.43 -16.26 0.95
CA ALA A 315 0.67 -17.13 1.84
C ALA A 315 1.53 -17.86 2.89
N GLY A 316 2.79 -18.16 2.56
CA GLY A 316 3.73 -18.89 3.44
C GLY A 316 4.55 -17.98 4.36
N MET A 317 4.32 -16.66 4.37
CA MET A 317 5.09 -15.73 5.18
C MET A 317 4.37 -15.41 6.48
N ASP A 318 4.96 -15.80 7.61
CA ASP A 318 4.40 -15.59 8.95
C ASP A 318 4.88 -14.28 9.59
N GLU A 319 5.94 -13.66 9.04
CA GLU A 319 6.40 -12.34 9.49
C GLU A 319 5.40 -11.26 9.08
N TYR A 320 5.33 -10.22 9.89
CA TYR A 320 4.49 -9.04 9.65
C TYR A 320 5.19 -7.76 10.14
N PRO A 321 4.73 -6.56 9.75
CA PRO A 321 5.40 -5.31 10.12
C PRO A 321 5.51 -5.10 11.62
N ALA A 322 6.60 -4.49 12.07
CA ALA A 322 6.79 -4.14 13.48
C ALA A 322 5.63 -3.26 14.00
N HIS A 323 5.15 -3.51 15.20
CA HIS A 323 4.00 -2.88 15.84
C HIS A 323 2.63 -3.17 15.18
N SER A 324 2.57 -4.02 14.15
CA SER A 324 1.33 -4.50 13.55
C SER A 324 0.85 -5.80 14.19
N VAL A 325 -0.23 -6.36 13.66
CA VAL A 325 -0.76 -7.67 14.00
C VAL A 325 -0.52 -8.66 12.87
N ASP A 326 -0.65 -9.96 13.16
CA ASP A 326 -0.45 -11.03 12.18
C ASP A 326 -1.32 -10.81 10.93
N THR A 327 -0.69 -10.81 9.76
CA THR A 327 -1.36 -10.66 8.46
C THR A 327 -2.46 -11.70 8.27
N ASN A 328 -2.26 -12.94 8.75
CA ASN A 328 -3.27 -13.99 8.65
C ASN A 328 -4.53 -13.70 9.50
N GLU A 329 -4.38 -12.98 10.61
CA GLU A 329 -5.53 -12.56 11.41
C GLU A 329 -6.29 -11.41 10.74
N LEU A 330 -5.58 -10.49 10.06
CA LEU A 330 -6.22 -9.42 9.27
C LEU A 330 -7.00 -10.00 8.09
N VAL A 331 -6.43 -10.94 7.35
CA VAL A 331 -7.12 -11.60 6.22
C VAL A 331 -8.44 -12.26 6.63
N LYS A 332 -8.51 -12.86 7.83
CA LYS A 332 -9.76 -13.45 8.34
C LYS A 332 -10.85 -12.42 8.63
N GLN A 333 -10.47 -11.17 8.85
CA GLN A 333 -11.35 -10.07 9.21
C GLN A 333 -11.57 -9.11 8.04
N ASP A 334 -10.98 -9.37 6.87
CA ASP A 334 -11.12 -8.50 5.70
C ASP A 334 -12.58 -8.38 5.28
N MET A 335 -13.05 -7.16 5.11
CA MET A 335 -14.40 -6.89 4.62
C MET A 335 -14.60 -7.31 3.17
N GLY A 336 -13.50 -7.42 2.42
CA GLY A 336 -13.50 -7.52 0.98
C GLY A 336 -13.94 -6.22 0.28
N ILE A 337 -13.43 -6.02 -0.92
CA ILE A 337 -13.82 -4.89 -1.78
C ILE A 337 -14.23 -5.48 -3.14
N ASP A 338 -15.42 -5.12 -3.60
CA ASP A 338 -15.81 -5.43 -4.99
C ASP A 338 -15.07 -4.48 -5.93
N TRP A 339 -13.90 -4.92 -6.40
CA TRP A 339 -13.02 -4.12 -7.27
C TRP A 339 -13.65 -3.85 -8.63
N VAL A 340 -14.50 -4.77 -9.13
CA VAL A 340 -15.24 -4.58 -10.40
C VAL A 340 -16.28 -3.48 -10.21
N TYR A 341 -17.00 -3.49 -9.10
CA TYR A 341 -17.93 -2.42 -8.77
C TYR A 341 -17.19 -1.08 -8.58
N ALA A 342 -16.11 -1.08 -7.82
CA ALA A 342 -15.29 0.11 -7.59
C ALA A 342 -14.77 0.70 -8.91
N TYR A 343 -14.28 -0.14 -9.84
CA TYR A 343 -13.85 0.31 -11.16
C TYR A 343 -15.01 0.91 -11.96
N LYS A 344 -16.08 0.15 -12.14
CA LYS A 344 -17.19 0.54 -13.03
C LYS A 344 -18.00 1.74 -12.54
N ASN A 345 -18.00 2.00 -11.23
CA ASN A 345 -18.78 3.06 -10.61
C ASN A 345 -17.91 4.16 -10.00
N ARG A 346 -16.64 4.30 -10.44
CA ARG A 346 -15.71 5.31 -9.89
C ARG A 346 -16.29 6.72 -9.92
N GLU A 347 -16.86 7.12 -11.04
CA GLU A 347 -17.47 8.44 -11.19
C GLU A 347 -18.68 8.62 -10.25
N GLU A 348 -19.54 7.61 -10.14
CA GLU A 348 -20.71 7.63 -9.25
C GLU A 348 -20.29 7.73 -7.78
N ILE A 349 -19.33 6.91 -7.33
CA ILE A 349 -18.78 6.94 -5.96
C ILE A 349 -18.19 8.33 -5.65
N ASN A 350 -17.43 8.90 -6.56
CA ASN A 350 -16.86 10.23 -6.41
C ASN A 350 -17.93 11.33 -6.35
N ASN A 351 -19.00 11.20 -7.14
CA ASN A 351 -20.13 12.12 -7.11
C ASN A 351 -20.93 12.01 -5.80
N LEU A 352 -21.18 10.78 -5.32
CA LEU A 352 -21.81 10.53 -4.02
C LEU A 352 -21.00 11.17 -2.88
N TRP A 353 -19.67 10.97 -2.87
CA TRP A 353 -18.79 11.61 -1.91
C TRP A 353 -18.93 13.13 -1.95
N THR A 354 -18.86 13.71 -3.14
CA THR A 354 -18.94 15.16 -3.32
C THR A 354 -20.27 15.72 -2.80
N ILE A 355 -21.39 15.06 -3.10
CA ILE A 355 -22.73 15.53 -2.72
C ILE A 355 -22.98 15.33 -1.22
N LYS A 356 -22.57 14.19 -0.65
CA LYS A 356 -22.96 13.79 0.72
C LYS A 356 -21.96 14.26 1.78
N VAL A 357 -20.69 14.39 1.43
CA VAL A 357 -19.62 14.66 2.42
C VAL A 357 -19.00 16.05 2.27
N THR A 358 -18.94 16.60 1.04
CA THR A 358 -18.21 17.86 0.81
C THR A 358 -19.13 19.10 0.71
N GLN A 359 -20.42 18.93 0.55
CA GLN A 359 -21.43 20.01 0.55
C GLN A 359 -22.02 20.18 1.94
#